data_f4f9fbc08288e74e78dd12efaf0e39f5
#
_entry.id   f4f9fbc08288e74e78dd12efaf0e39f5
#
_cell.length_a   1.000
_cell.length_b   1.000
_cell.length_c   1.000
_cell.angle_alpha   90.00
_cell.angle_beta   90.00
_cell.angle_gamma   90.00
#
_symmetry.space_group_name_H-M   'P 1'
#
loop_
_entity.id
_entity.type
_entity.pdbx_description
1 polymer ?
#
loop_
_entity_poly.entity_id
_entity_poly.type
_entity_poly.pdbx_seq_one_letter_code
_entity_poly.pdbx_strand_id
1 'polypeptide(L)'
;MINNLGGDRNAQRILQRMEQDNLIKALRYERKIYRLSSRGRHQIGSTQDEPKTSWITHTIMRNDLYIKLGMPGDWRKEVPVKWGDNKLIPDATFKRSSEFHFVEIDNQQSMRTNIEKIKKYKDLSRVIFGQYNHTPTLVWYTVSPVREKKLKETCETLGVKYRIYGNMR
;
A
#
# COMPACT_ATOMS: atom_id res chain seq x y z
N MET A 1 -16.65 3.32 -8.33
CA MET A 1 -17.33 2.10 -8.82
C MET A 1 -16.26 1.07 -9.14
N ILE A 2 -16.22 -0.05 -8.42
CA ILE A 2 -15.46 -1.22 -8.86
C ILE A 2 -16.16 -1.66 -10.15
N ASN A 3 -15.43 -1.72 -11.26
CA ASN A 3 -16.01 -2.17 -12.51
C ASN A 3 -16.64 -3.54 -12.29
N ASN A 4 -17.96 -3.60 -12.40
CA ASN A 4 -18.70 -4.84 -12.26
C ASN A 4 -18.39 -5.70 -13.50
N LEU A 5 -17.38 -6.56 -13.38
CA LEU A 5 -16.97 -7.48 -14.45
C LEU A 5 -17.99 -8.61 -14.67
N GLY A 6 -19.20 -8.49 -14.11
CA GLY A 6 -20.16 -9.59 -14.04
C GLY A 6 -19.68 -10.66 -13.04
N GLY A 7 -20.38 -11.74 -12.89
CA GLY A 7 -20.02 -12.79 -11.93
C GLY A 7 -18.65 -13.42 -12.21
N ASP A 8 -18.14 -14.22 -11.27
CA ASP A 8 -16.81 -14.86 -11.28
C ASP A 8 -16.47 -15.57 -12.60
N ARG A 9 -17.44 -16.22 -13.24
CA ARG A 9 -17.24 -16.89 -14.54
C ARG A 9 -16.83 -15.91 -15.65
N ASN A 10 -17.43 -14.72 -15.68
CA ASN A 10 -17.09 -13.71 -16.69
C ASN A 10 -15.71 -13.10 -16.42
N ALA A 11 -15.38 -12.83 -15.14
CA ALA A 11 -14.06 -12.37 -14.74
C ALA A 11 -12.98 -13.42 -15.12
N GLN A 12 -13.21 -14.69 -14.87
CA GLN A 12 -12.29 -15.76 -15.27
C GLN A 12 -12.11 -15.84 -16.79
N ARG A 13 -13.18 -15.73 -17.57
CA ARG A 13 -13.13 -15.74 -19.04
C ARG A 13 -12.31 -14.56 -19.56
N ILE A 14 -12.50 -13.36 -18.99
CA ILE A 14 -11.74 -12.17 -19.37
C ILE A 14 -10.25 -12.37 -19.07
N LEU A 15 -9.92 -12.84 -17.87
CA LEU A 15 -8.53 -13.10 -17.48
C LEU A 15 -7.87 -14.17 -18.35
N GLN A 16 -8.59 -15.25 -18.70
CA GLN A 16 -8.10 -16.27 -19.62
C GLN A 16 -7.77 -15.68 -21.00
N ARG A 17 -8.66 -14.85 -21.56
CA ARG A 17 -8.43 -14.20 -22.84
C ARG A 17 -7.23 -13.27 -22.80
N MET A 18 -7.13 -12.45 -21.74
CA MET A 18 -5.96 -11.57 -21.55
C MET A 18 -4.64 -12.34 -21.41
N GLU A 19 -4.67 -13.53 -20.82
CA GLU A 19 -3.50 -14.41 -20.71
C GLU A 19 -3.13 -15.01 -22.09
N GLN A 20 -4.11 -15.47 -22.88
CA GLN A 20 -3.94 -15.94 -24.26
C GLN A 20 -3.38 -14.83 -25.18
N ASP A 21 -3.88 -13.60 -25.04
CA ASP A 21 -3.41 -12.42 -25.78
C ASP A 21 -2.03 -11.92 -25.27
N ASN A 22 -1.44 -12.59 -24.32
CA ASN A 22 -0.13 -12.24 -23.71
C ASN A 22 -0.12 -10.84 -23.04
N LEU A 23 -1.28 -10.37 -22.57
CA LEU A 23 -1.41 -9.09 -21.87
C LEU A 23 -1.08 -9.24 -20.37
N ILE A 24 -1.42 -10.40 -19.80
CA ILE A 24 -1.11 -10.75 -18.43
C ILE A 24 -0.40 -12.10 -18.35
N LYS A 25 0.29 -12.32 -17.24
CA LYS A 25 0.90 -13.60 -16.86
C LYS A 25 0.35 -14.07 -15.53
N ALA A 26 -0.03 -15.35 -15.46
CA ALA A 26 -0.42 -15.97 -14.20
C ALA A 26 0.82 -16.47 -13.43
N LEU A 27 0.80 -16.26 -12.14
CA LEU A 27 1.75 -16.84 -11.19
C LEU A 27 0.98 -17.77 -10.25
N ARG A 28 1.51 -18.95 -10.00
CA ARG A 28 1.00 -19.85 -8.97
C ARG A 28 1.68 -19.48 -7.64
N TYR A 29 0.86 -19.04 -6.71
CA TYR A 29 1.22 -18.80 -5.32
C TYR A 29 0.22 -19.60 -4.46
N GLU A 30 -0.13 -19.22 -3.25
CA GLU A 30 -1.25 -19.83 -2.50
C GLU A 30 -2.56 -19.79 -3.29
N ARG A 31 -2.70 -18.81 -4.16
CA ARG A 31 -3.77 -18.64 -5.15
C ARG A 31 -3.20 -18.15 -6.49
N LYS A 32 -3.96 -18.26 -7.57
CA LYS A 32 -3.55 -17.75 -8.88
C LYS A 32 -3.52 -16.23 -8.85
N ILE A 33 -2.36 -15.65 -9.12
CA ILE A 33 -2.11 -14.21 -9.15
C ILE A 33 -1.83 -13.82 -10.59
N TYR A 34 -2.46 -12.74 -11.04
CA TYR A 34 -2.21 -12.19 -12.37
C TYR A 34 -1.39 -10.92 -12.28
N ARG A 35 -0.45 -10.77 -13.20
CA ARG A 35 0.33 -9.55 -13.38
C ARG A 35 0.38 -9.16 -14.86
N LEU A 36 0.58 -7.89 -15.16
CA LEU A 36 0.83 -7.47 -16.53
C LEU A 36 2.09 -8.14 -17.09
N SER A 37 2.03 -8.60 -18.34
CA SER A 37 3.19 -8.99 -19.12
C SER A 37 3.96 -7.74 -19.60
N SER A 38 5.12 -7.93 -20.24
CA SER A 38 5.81 -6.81 -20.91
C SER A 38 4.93 -6.17 -21.99
N ARG A 39 4.22 -6.98 -22.79
CA ARG A 39 3.26 -6.50 -23.79
C ARG A 39 2.11 -5.72 -23.15
N GLY A 40 1.52 -6.25 -22.06
CA GLY A 40 0.44 -5.56 -21.35
C GLY A 40 0.88 -4.24 -20.75
N ARG A 41 2.09 -4.16 -20.17
CA ARG A 41 2.65 -2.90 -19.69
C ARG A 41 2.83 -1.88 -20.81
N HIS A 42 3.40 -2.30 -21.91
CA HIS A 42 3.60 -1.43 -23.08
C HIS A 42 2.26 -0.88 -23.59
N GLN A 43 1.24 -1.72 -23.69
CA GLN A 43 -0.08 -1.31 -24.19
C GLN A 43 -0.76 -0.23 -23.35
N ILE A 44 -0.53 -0.22 -22.02
CA ILE A 44 -1.09 0.81 -21.12
C ILE A 44 -0.11 1.94 -20.79
N GLY A 45 1.04 1.99 -21.49
CA GLY A 45 2.07 3.01 -21.25
C GLY A 45 2.71 2.93 -19.83
N SER A 46 2.71 1.76 -19.21
CA SER A 46 3.30 1.61 -17.86
C SER A 46 4.82 1.50 -17.93
N THR A 47 5.49 2.36 -17.18
CA THR A 47 6.96 2.35 -16.99
C THR A 47 7.41 1.53 -15.78
N GLN A 48 6.47 0.87 -15.07
CA GLN A 48 6.79 0.10 -13.87
C GLN A 48 7.48 -1.21 -14.21
N ASP A 49 8.57 -1.51 -13.51
CA ASP A 49 9.26 -2.79 -13.58
C ASP A 49 8.41 -3.94 -13.03
N GLU A 50 8.79 -5.16 -13.40
CA GLU A 50 8.18 -6.36 -12.82
C GLU A 50 8.51 -6.43 -11.32
N PRO A 51 7.52 -6.60 -10.44
CA PRO A 51 7.79 -6.78 -9.02
C PRO A 51 8.59 -8.07 -8.81
N LYS A 52 9.64 -8.00 -8.00
CA LYS A 52 10.41 -9.19 -7.59
C LYS A 52 9.48 -10.16 -6.87
N THR A 53 9.69 -11.47 -7.06
CA THR A 53 8.85 -12.51 -6.45
C THR A 53 8.75 -12.38 -4.92
N SER A 54 9.84 -11.97 -4.25
CA SER A 54 9.87 -11.70 -2.81
C SER A 54 8.95 -10.56 -2.35
N TRP A 55 8.52 -9.70 -3.27
CA TRP A 55 7.65 -8.54 -3.00
C TRP A 55 6.18 -8.76 -3.35
N ILE A 56 5.84 -9.95 -3.85
CA ILE A 56 4.46 -10.24 -4.30
C ILE A 56 3.47 -10.08 -3.15
N THR A 57 3.73 -10.68 -1.99
CA THR A 57 2.83 -10.57 -0.82
C THR A 57 2.66 -9.13 -0.39
N HIS A 58 3.75 -8.37 -0.30
CA HIS A 58 3.72 -6.94 0.03
C HIS A 58 2.88 -6.14 -0.97
N THR A 59 3.09 -6.40 -2.27
CA THR A 59 2.32 -5.74 -3.34
C THR A 59 0.83 -6.06 -3.26
N ILE A 60 0.47 -7.32 -2.99
CA ILE A 60 -0.92 -7.74 -2.83
C ILE A 60 -1.54 -7.04 -1.62
N MET A 61 -0.88 -7.06 -0.47
CA MET A 61 -1.36 -6.38 0.73
C MET A 61 -1.58 -4.89 0.47
N ARG A 62 -0.65 -4.22 -0.23
CA ARG A 62 -0.82 -2.80 -0.59
C ARG A 62 -2.03 -2.58 -1.50
N ASN A 63 -2.26 -3.46 -2.47
CA ASN A 63 -3.41 -3.38 -3.37
C ASN A 63 -4.74 -3.67 -2.64
N ASP A 64 -4.75 -4.67 -1.74
CA ASP A 64 -5.91 -4.98 -0.89
C ASP A 64 -6.30 -3.74 -0.05
N LEU A 65 -5.30 -3.09 0.56
CA LEU A 65 -5.53 -1.86 1.32
C LEU A 65 -6.01 -0.70 0.44
N TYR A 66 -5.46 -0.52 -0.77
CA TYR A 66 -5.92 0.48 -1.72
C TYR A 66 -7.41 0.33 -2.03
N ILE A 67 -7.86 -0.91 -2.30
CA ILE A 67 -9.27 -1.22 -2.55
C ILE A 67 -10.11 -0.95 -1.29
N LYS A 68 -9.65 -1.40 -0.12
CA LYS A 68 -10.34 -1.20 1.17
C LYS A 68 -10.51 0.27 1.52
N LEU A 69 -9.57 1.12 1.12
CA LEU A 69 -9.62 2.57 1.31
C LEU A 69 -10.54 3.30 0.31
N GLY A 70 -11.19 2.57 -0.60
CA GLY A 70 -12.08 3.13 -1.62
C GLY A 70 -11.33 3.70 -2.83
N MET A 71 -10.15 3.18 -3.14
CA MET A 71 -9.35 3.54 -4.32
C MET A 71 -9.08 5.05 -4.42
N PRO A 72 -8.31 5.65 -3.49
CA PRO A 72 -8.00 7.08 -3.51
C PRO A 72 -7.39 7.50 -4.87
N GLY A 73 -7.91 8.56 -5.49
CA GLY A 73 -7.52 8.96 -6.85
C GLY A 73 -6.10 9.51 -6.95
N ASP A 74 -5.55 10.04 -5.87
CA ASP A 74 -4.18 10.59 -5.79
C ASP A 74 -3.17 9.62 -5.13
N TRP A 75 -3.46 8.33 -5.14
CA TRP A 75 -2.58 7.29 -4.62
C TRP A 75 -1.23 7.26 -5.32
N ARG A 76 -0.16 7.49 -4.57
CA ARG A 76 1.21 7.48 -5.06
C ARG A 76 2.03 6.44 -4.30
N LYS A 77 2.73 5.55 -5.02
CA LYS A 77 3.54 4.48 -4.47
C LYS A 77 4.99 4.92 -4.30
N GLU A 78 5.57 4.63 -3.14
CA GLU A 78 7.01 4.71 -2.87
C GLU A 78 7.64 6.08 -3.21
N VAL A 79 6.86 7.15 -3.02
CA VAL A 79 7.35 8.53 -3.23
C VAL A 79 8.15 8.97 -2.01
N PRO A 80 9.43 9.34 -2.19
CA PRO A 80 10.24 9.84 -1.08
C PRO A 80 9.68 11.14 -0.49
N VAL A 81 9.56 11.19 0.83
CA VAL A 81 9.23 12.39 1.59
C VAL A 81 10.48 12.85 2.33
N LYS A 82 10.85 14.13 2.17
CA LYS A 82 12.04 14.71 2.78
C LYS A 82 11.67 15.93 3.64
N TRP A 83 12.33 16.10 4.78
CA TRP A 83 12.23 17.27 5.65
C TRP A 83 13.53 17.45 6.43
N GLY A 84 14.15 18.64 6.33
CA GLY A 84 15.52 18.82 6.79
C GLY A 84 16.44 17.75 6.22
N ASP A 85 17.24 17.14 7.06
CA ASP A 85 18.15 16.03 6.69
C ASP A 85 17.48 14.65 6.72
N ASN A 86 16.19 14.59 7.03
CA ASN A 86 15.45 13.34 7.16
C ASN A 86 14.79 12.94 5.84
N LYS A 87 14.64 11.60 5.69
CA LYS A 87 13.94 10.98 4.55
C LYS A 87 13.12 9.77 5.01
N LEU A 88 11.92 9.65 4.48
CA LEU A 88 11.08 8.45 4.52
C LEU A 88 10.62 8.08 3.11
N ILE A 89 10.39 6.79 2.89
CA ILE A 89 9.74 6.29 1.68
C ILE A 89 8.56 5.45 2.14
N PRO A 90 7.35 6.03 2.24
CA PRO A 90 6.14 5.29 2.52
C PRO A 90 5.83 4.29 1.41
N ASP A 91 5.18 3.18 1.73
CA ASP A 91 4.72 2.23 0.72
C ASP A 91 3.66 2.83 -0.22
N ALA A 92 2.88 3.78 0.30
CA ALA A 92 2.06 4.68 -0.50
C ALA A 92 1.71 5.97 0.26
N THR A 93 1.24 6.97 -0.48
CA THR A 93 0.68 8.20 0.07
C THR A 93 -0.60 8.57 -0.67
N PHE A 94 -1.53 9.20 0.01
CA PHE A 94 -2.72 9.81 -0.59
C PHE A 94 -3.23 10.96 0.27
N LYS A 95 -4.16 11.76 -0.28
CA LYS A 95 -4.88 12.78 0.48
C LYS A 95 -6.36 12.39 0.60
N ARG A 96 -6.95 12.72 1.73
CA ARG A 96 -8.40 12.68 1.94
C ARG A 96 -8.82 13.95 2.66
N SER A 97 -9.77 14.68 2.10
CA SER A 97 -10.17 16.00 2.63
C SER A 97 -8.97 16.94 2.85
N SER A 98 -8.04 16.95 1.90
CA SER A 98 -6.77 17.70 1.93
C SER A 98 -5.75 17.25 3.00
N GLU A 99 -6.07 16.30 3.86
CA GLU A 99 -5.15 15.74 4.85
C GLU A 99 -4.25 14.65 4.24
N PHE A 100 -2.96 14.68 4.60
CA PHE A 100 -2.00 13.66 4.19
C PHE A 100 -2.22 12.33 4.92
N HIS A 101 -2.13 11.24 4.16
CA HIS A 101 -2.12 9.88 4.66
C HIS A 101 -0.87 9.18 4.16
N PHE A 102 -0.11 8.58 5.07
CA PHE A 102 1.07 7.78 4.77
C PHE A 102 0.77 6.32 5.06
N VAL A 103 1.05 5.45 4.11
CA VAL A 103 0.72 4.02 4.17
C VAL A 103 1.99 3.20 4.37
N GLU A 104 1.94 2.27 5.32
CA GLU A 104 2.98 1.28 5.57
C GLU A 104 2.38 -0.12 5.62
N ILE A 105 2.99 -1.05 4.90
CA ILE A 105 2.61 -2.46 4.84
C ILE A 105 3.57 -3.27 5.70
N ASP A 106 3.05 -3.78 6.81
CA ASP A 106 3.84 -4.55 7.76
C ASP A 106 3.73 -6.06 7.45
N ASN A 107 4.61 -6.55 6.58
CA ASN A 107 4.65 -7.96 6.19
C ASN A 107 5.81 -8.72 6.89
N GLN A 108 7.06 -8.31 6.64
CA GLN A 108 8.25 -9.04 7.10
C GLN A 108 9.26 -8.16 7.84
N GLN A 109 9.01 -6.88 7.97
CA GLN A 109 9.93 -5.96 8.65
C GLN A 109 10.03 -6.29 10.16
N SER A 110 11.19 -6.03 10.77
CA SER A 110 11.32 -6.15 12.21
C SER A 110 10.47 -5.11 12.92
N MET A 111 9.94 -5.42 14.11
CA MET A 111 9.22 -4.42 14.93
C MET A 111 10.11 -3.23 15.29
N ARG A 112 11.42 -3.45 15.46
CA ARG A 112 12.39 -2.36 15.67
C ARG A 112 12.37 -1.37 14.51
N THR A 113 12.39 -1.87 13.27
CA THR A 113 12.29 -1.03 12.07
C THR A 113 10.99 -0.23 12.03
N ASN A 114 9.87 -0.87 12.37
CA ASN A 114 8.58 -0.19 12.40
C ASN A 114 8.52 0.91 13.47
N ILE A 115 9.08 0.65 14.67
CA ILE A 115 9.16 1.65 15.74
C ILE A 115 9.98 2.87 15.29
N GLU A 116 11.14 2.65 14.66
CA GLU A 116 11.95 3.75 14.11
C GLU A 116 11.21 4.53 13.01
N LYS A 117 10.44 3.85 12.16
CA LYS A 117 9.56 4.55 11.20
C LYS A 117 8.52 5.41 11.90
N ILE A 118 7.84 4.89 12.95
CA ILE A 118 6.82 5.65 13.70
C ILE A 118 7.43 6.90 14.33
N LYS A 119 8.64 6.83 14.89
CA LYS A 119 9.36 8.00 15.41
C LYS A 119 9.58 9.05 14.33
N LYS A 120 10.04 8.64 13.13
CA LYS A 120 10.20 9.55 11.99
C LYS A 120 8.87 10.16 11.56
N TYR A 121 7.77 9.41 11.56
CA TYR A 121 6.43 9.94 11.28
C TYR A 121 5.96 10.94 12.33
N LYS A 122 6.32 10.77 13.60
CA LYS A 122 6.07 11.75 14.64
C LYS A 122 6.75 13.09 14.31
N ASP A 123 8.02 13.05 13.93
CA ASP A 123 8.78 14.26 13.59
C ASP A 123 8.22 14.91 12.30
N LEU A 124 7.94 14.12 11.28
CA LEU A 124 7.29 14.61 10.05
C LEU A 124 5.92 15.24 10.33
N SER A 125 5.15 14.68 11.27
CA SER A 125 3.83 15.20 11.66
C SER A 125 3.92 16.62 12.21
N ARG A 126 4.96 16.93 12.97
CA ARG A 126 5.19 18.29 13.49
C ARG A 126 5.49 19.30 12.36
N VAL A 127 6.28 18.88 11.38
CA VAL A 127 6.59 19.70 10.20
C VAL A 127 5.34 19.97 9.37
N ILE A 128 4.55 18.91 9.11
CA ILE A 128 3.29 19.04 8.35
C ILE A 128 2.31 19.93 9.10
N PHE A 129 2.18 19.77 10.42
CA PHE A 129 1.30 20.61 11.22
C PHE A 129 1.71 22.09 11.14
N GLY A 130 3.00 22.39 11.25
CA GLY A 130 3.50 23.76 11.11
C GLY A 130 3.28 24.38 9.73
N GLN A 131 3.30 23.58 8.67
CA GLN A 131 3.15 24.08 7.29
C GLN A 131 1.70 24.11 6.79
N TYR A 132 0.88 23.15 7.19
CA TYR A 132 -0.45 22.92 6.61
C TYR A 132 -1.59 22.95 7.63
N ASN A 133 -1.29 23.19 8.91
CA ASN A 133 -2.23 23.24 10.03
C ASN A 133 -3.12 21.98 10.16
N HIS A 134 -2.58 20.81 9.82
CA HIS A 134 -3.23 19.51 10.04
C HIS A 134 -2.22 18.42 10.42
N THR A 135 -2.67 17.42 11.18
CA THR A 135 -1.87 16.27 11.55
C THR A 135 -2.11 15.13 10.56
N PRO A 136 -1.05 14.63 9.86
CA PRO A 136 -1.21 13.53 8.93
C PRO A 136 -1.59 12.24 9.65
N THR A 137 -2.23 11.33 8.93
CA THR A 137 -2.60 10.00 9.45
C THR A 137 -1.63 8.95 8.93
N LEU A 138 -1.01 8.18 9.84
CA LEU A 138 -0.23 7.00 9.52
C LEU A 138 -1.15 5.79 9.40
N VAL A 139 -1.20 5.17 8.24
CA VAL A 139 -2.06 4.03 7.93
C VAL A 139 -1.22 2.76 7.84
N TRP A 140 -1.44 1.83 8.75
CA TRP A 140 -0.79 0.52 8.77
C TRP A 140 -1.70 -0.58 8.24
N TYR A 141 -1.12 -1.53 7.53
CA TYR A 141 -1.75 -2.82 7.26
C TYR A 141 -0.83 -3.96 7.71
N THR A 142 -1.34 -4.82 8.58
CA THR A 142 -0.66 -6.03 9.04
C THR A 142 -1.65 -7.19 9.11
N VAL A 143 -1.18 -8.42 8.87
CA VAL A 143 -2.00 -9.64 9.02
C VAL A 143 -1.82 -10.32 10.38
N SER A 144 -0.90 -9.81 11.22
CA SER A 144 -0.57 -10.38 12.52
C SER A 144 -1.22 -9.59 13.66
N PRO A 145 -2.14 -10.19 14.43
CA PRO A 145 -2.77 -9.52 15.58
C PRO A 145 -1.76 -9.06 16.64
N VAL A 146 -0.68 -9.84 16.85
CA VAL A 146 0.38 -9.48 17.80
C VAL A 146 1.11 -8.21 17.35
N ARG A 147 1.38 -8.10 16.05
CA ARG A 147 2.06 -6.93 15.48
C ARG A 147 1.13 -5.71 15.46
N GLU A 148 -0.15 -5.93 15.14
CA GLU A 148 -1.19 -4.90 15.21
C GLU A 148 -1.22 -4.25 16.59
N LYS A 149 -1.27 -5.06 17.67
CA LYS A 149 -1.24 -4.58 19.05
C LYS A 149 0.00 -3.73 19.34
N LYS A 150 1.19 -4.21 18.95
CA LYS A 150 2.45 -3.48 19.18
C LYS A 150 2.52 -2.17 18.38
N LEU A 151 2.06 -2.15 17.13
CA LEU A 151 1.99 -0.94 16.32
C LEU A 151 1.06 0.09 16.96
N LYS A 152 -0.11 -0.35 17.42
CA LYS A 152 -1.09 0.48 18.14
C LYS A 152 -0.46 1.10 19.39
N GLU A 153 0.05 0.29 20.29
CA GLU A 153 0.69 0.74 21.54
C GLU A 153 1.82 1.75 21.25
N THR A 154 2.63 1.50 20.22
CA THR A 154 3.73 2.41 19.86
C THR A 154 3.21 3.75 19.32
N CYS A 155 2.20 3.73 18.45
CA CYS A 155 1.60 4.97 17.92
C CYS A 155 0.95 5.80 19.04
N GLU A 156 0.24 5.15 19.97
CA GLU A 156 -0.38 5.80 21.15
C GLU A 156 0.68 6.41 22.06
N THR A 157 1.71 5.65 22.42
CA THR A 157 2.81 6.13 23.27
C THR A 157 3.54 7.33 22.67
N LEU A 158 3.71 7.32 21.35
CA LEU A 158 4.40 8.41 20.65
C LEU A 158 3.46 9.55 20.23
N GLY A 159 2.14 9.44 20.41
CA GLY A 159 1.15 10.45 20.04
C GLY A 159 1.07 10.66 18.53
N VAL A 160 1.20 9.59 17.74
CA VAL A 160 1.05 9.64 16.28
C VAL A 160 -0.40 9.34 15.90
N LYS A 161 -1.04 10.18 15.09
CA LYS A 161 -2.37 9.91 14.54
C LYS A 161 -2.28 8.73 13.58
N TYR A 162 -3.07 7.67 13.83
CA TYR A 162 -2.96 6.43 13.07
C TYR A 162 -4.30 5.78 12.75
N ARG A 163 -4.27 4.86 11.80
CA ARG A 163 -5.27 3.82 11.53
C ARG A 163 -4.54 2.52 11.25
N ILE A 164 -5.00 1.42 11.82
CA ILE A 164 -4.44 0.09 11.55
C ILE A 164 -5.54 -0.79 10.98
N TYR A 165 -5.20 -1.46 9.89
CA TYR A 165 -6.02 -2.47 9.26
C TYR A 165 -5.40 -3.84 9.55
N GLY A 166 -6.17 -4.70 10.21
CA GLY A 166 -5.81 -6.09 10.48
C GLY A 166 -6.08 -6.99 9.26
N ASN A 167 -6.21 -8.30 9.53
CA ASN A 167 -6.48 -9.26 8.46
C ASN A 167 -7.78 -8.91 7.72
N MET A 168 -7.66 -8.59 6.43
CA MET A 168 -8.76 -8.19 5.55
C MET A 168 -9.21 -9.36 4.63
N ARG A 169 -8.68 -10.55 4.87
CA ARG A 169 -8.95 -11.75 4.06
C ARG A 169 -9.91 -12.69 4.75
#